data_98fd7c6361bea1e98ef7289ddf58d88f
#
_entry.id   98fd7c6361bea1e98ef7289ddf58d88f
#
_cell.length_a   1.000
_cell.length_b   1.000
_cell.length_c   1.000
_cell.angle_alpha   90.00
_cell.angle_beta   90.00
_cell.angle_gamma   90.00
#
_symmetry.space_group_name_H-M   'P 1'
#
loop_
_entity.id
_entity.type
_entity.pdbx_description
1 polymer ?
#
loop_
_entity_poly.entity_id
_entity_poly.type
_entity_poly.pdbx_seq_one_letter_code
_entity_poly.pdbx_strand_id
1 'polypeptide(L)'
;MLDFLAMPRKRIAKPTTSASVQPRSYRLDGWQNVLTGLGTSRDKGTYAEVVPTILSQQQCEDLWRGDDMADLIVTALPNDALRETPTLTIASIEDATQRAAAVASILAALADLGAKKAVQRALQYERAYGGSAIYVGAVDGDTPDQPLQVQSIRAIRHLTVFERRQLTAVQYQEDPMKPDYGKPLLYQVQSFSGVGTGQKVHASRLVVFPGRRVTDRNPTENEGWGDSVLSLVWDVLRIFNQSWLGVGYTMFDFSVAIMKIKGLASILAANSPEVVATRAQAVELGRSLAKTILLDSEEDYERKTTALTGVPDVLSQLSTRLAAAARMPISKLFGQSASGLNATGEGDARNWYDAVAAYQEDSVRPAYERLLKLLFASKSGPTRGIEPENWALKFPPLWQPTEKEQAETRKIVAETDAINYDMGLVTSEELRTSRFGGEEYSAETEIDTSSPIMTALPQPGAVPNGTAPTP
;
A
#
# COMPACT_ATOMS: atom_id res chain seq x y z
N MET A 1 50.90 -58.14 8.33
CA MET A 1 50.22 -58.26 9.63
C MET A 1 49.52 -56.97 9.95
N LEU A 2 48.23 -57.04 10.17
CA LEU A 2 47.22 -56.06 10.52
C LEU A 2 46.50 -55.39 9.36
N ASP A 3 45.48 -56.10 8.88
CA ASP A 3 44.26 -55.59 8.25
C ASP A 3 43.55 -54.65 9.22
N PHE A 4 43.21 -53.46 8.77
CA PHE A 4 42.25 -52.59 9.46
C PHE A 4 40.97 -52.51 8.64
N LEU A 5 39.95 -53.13 9.21
CA LEU A 5 38.57 -53.28 8.77
C LEU A 5 37.97 -51.98 8.23
N ALA A 6 37.56 -52.01 6.99
CA ALA A 6 36.65 -51.04 6.39
C ALA A 6 35.23 -51.22 6.98
N MET A 7 34.76 -50.30 7.80
CA MET A 7 33.34 -50.20 8.18
C MET A 7 32.50 -49.72 7.01
N PRO A 8 31.36 -50.33 6.74
CA PRO A 8 30.47 -49.90 5.66
C PRO A 8 29.83 -48.56 6.03
N ARG A 9 30.05 -47.53 5.21
CA ARG A 9 29.34 -46.25 5.29
C ARG A 9 27.84 -46.52 5.16
N LYS A 10 27.09 -46.29 6.24
CA LYS A 10 25.65 -46.23 6.24
C LYS A 10 25.20 -45.17 5.24
N ARG A 11 24.54 -45.56 4.15
CA ARG A 11 23.82 -44.65 3.27
C ARG A 11 22.76 -43.96 4.10
N ILE A 12 22.90 -42.64 4.28
CA ILE A 12 21.83 -41.79 4.78
C ILE A 12 20.73 -41.82 3.74
N ALA A 13 19.60 -42.42 4.12
CA ALA A 13 18.40 -42.43 3.28
C ALA A 13 18.00 -40.97 3.04
N LYS A 14 17.75 -40.62 1.78
CA LYS A 14 17.10 -39.34 1.42
C LYS A 14 15.84 -39.22 2.26
N PRO A 15 15.54 -38.02 2.83
CA PRO A 15 14.27 -37.82 3.49
C PRO A 15 13.16 -38.09 2.48
N THR A 16 12.35 -39.08 2.76
CA THR A 16 11.08 -39.34 2.08
C THR A 16 10.27 -38.06 2.12
N THR A 17 9.86 -37.61 0.97
CA THR A 17 8.86 -36.55 0.76
C THR A 17 7.84 -36.58 1.89
N SER A 18 7.74 -35.47 2.65
CA SER A 18 6.74 -35.31 3.68
C SER A 18 5.38 -35.57 3.06
N ALA A 19 4.76 -36.67 3.46
CA ALA A 19 3.37 -36.91 3.15
C ALA A 19 2.61 -35.66 3.59
N SER A 20 1.96 -34.99 2.65
CA SER A 20 1.00 -33.94 2.93
C SER A 20 0.05 -34.49 3.99
N VAL A 21 0.10 -33.92 5.19
CA VAL A 21 -0.88 -34.21 6.22
C VAL A 21 -2.20 -33.69 5.67
N GLN A 22 -2.95 -34.56 5.05
CA GLN A 22 -4.34 -34.28 4.69
C GLN A 22 -5.06 -33.95 5.98
N PRO A 23 -5.73 -32.79 6.10
CA PRO A 23 -6.52 -32.47 7.27
C PRO A 23 -7.51 -33.62 7.46
N ARG A 24 -7.50 -34.21 8.68
CA ARG A 24 -8.49 -35.23 9.04
C ARG A 24 -9.84 -34.53 9.10
N SER A 25 -10.60 -34.63 8.02
CA SER A 25 -12.02 -34.32 8.06
C SER A 25 -12.66 -35.30 9.03
N TYR A 26 -13.16 -34.83 10.17
CA TYR A 26 -14.05 -35.60 11.02
C TYR A 26 -15.31 -35.87 10.23
N ARG A 27 -15.40 -37.02 9.57
CA ARG A 27 -16.62 -37.49 8.95
C ARG A 27 -17.54 -37.97 10.06
N LEU A 28 -18.54 -37.18 10.38
CA LEU A 28 -19.72 -37.64 11.06
C LEU A 28 -20.46 -38.58 10.10
N ASP A 29 -20.38 -39.88 10.38
CA ASP A 29 -21.22 -40.96 9.86
C ASP A 29 -21.70 -40.87 8.40
N GLY A 30 -20.84 -40.93 7.43
CA GLY A 30 -21.15 -41.28 6.02
C GLY A 30 -22.37 -40.63 5.33
N TRP A 31 -23.10 -39.79 6.02
CA TRP A 31 -24.29 -39.10 5.51
C TRP A 31 -23.87 -37.90 4.66
N GLN A 32 -24.07 -38.04 3.36
CA GLN A 32 -23.88 -36.94 2.41
C GLN A 32 -25.25 -36.51 1.91
N ASN A 33 -25.57 -35.25 2.09
CA ASN A 33 -26.79 -34.68 1.48
C ASN A 33 -26.39 -33.86 0.25
N VAL A 34 -26.66 -34.39 -0.92
CA VAL A 34 -26.31 -33.79 -2.22
C VAL A 34 -27.00 -32.44 -2.44
N LEU A 35 -28.20 -32.23 -1.84
CA LEU A 35 -28.95 -30.98 -1.97
C LEU A 35 -28.41 -29.86 -1.08
N THR A 36 -28.03 -30.19 0.16
CA THR A 36 -27.54 -29.21 1.12
C THR A 36 -26.02 -29.11 1.15
N GLY A 37 -25.33 -30.03 0.50
CA GLY A 37 -23.87 -30.12 0.53
C GLY A 37 -23.32 -30.66 1.84
N LEU A 38 -24.14 -31.01 2.83
CA LEU A 38 -23.72 -31.53 4.14
C LEU A 38 -22.87 -32.79 3.97
N GLY A 39 -21.70 -32.83 4.59
CA GLY A 39 -20.75 -33.95 4.51
C GLY A 39 -19.96 -34.01 3.20
N THR A 40 -20.10 -33.05 2.29
CA THR A 40 -19.33 -32.92 1.05
C THR A 40 -18.32 -31.75 1.19
N SER A 41 -17.44 -31.57 0.19
CA SER A 41 -16.58 -30.39 0.09
C SER A 41 -17.34 -29.04 -0.02
N ARG A 42 -18.66 -29.11 -0.18
CA ARG A 42 -19.55 -27.94 -0.20
C ARG A 42 -20.26 -27.71 1.14
N ASP A 43 -19.93 -28.48 2.16
CA ASP A 43 -20.50 -28.32 3.49
C ASP A 43 -20.06 -26.96 4.08
N LYS A 44 -21.06 -26.17 4.52
CA LYS A 44 -20.80 -24.87 5.15
C LYS A 44 -19.97 -24.97 6.43
N GLY A 45 -19.98 -26.12 7.11
CA GLY A 45 -19.14 -26.39 8.28
C GLY A 45 -17.64 -26.44 7.96
N THR A 46 -17.28 -26.79 6.72
CA THR A 46 -15.89 -26.82 6.26
C THR A 46 -15.29 -25.42 6.08
N TYR A 47 -16.14 -24.39 5.98
CA TYR A 47 -15.68 -22.99 5.88
C TYR A 47 -15.17 -22.41 7.22
N ALA A 48 -15.29 -23.14 8.32
CA ALA A 48 -14.73 -22.74 9.61
C ALA A 48 -13.22 -23.01 9.71
N GLU A 49 -12.66 -23.83 8.80
CA GLU A 49 -11.24 -24.13 8.77
C GLU A 49 -10.48 -23.01 8.03
N VAL A 50 -9.54 -22.37 8.72
CA VAL A 50 -8.70 -21.33 8.14
C VAL A 50 -7.60 -22.00 7.30
N VAL A 51 -7.83 -22.10 6.01
CA VAL A 51 -6.81 -22.52 5.05
C VAL A 51 -6.23 -21.26 4.41
N PRO A 52 -4.92 -20.98 4.59
CA PRO A 52 -4.31 -19.80 3.95
C PRO A 52 -4.35 -19.96 2.43
N THR A 53 -5.01 -19.03 1.76
CA THR A 53 -5.04 -18.97 0.29
C THR A 53 -3.85 -18.16 -0.19
N ILE A 54 -2.82 -18.83 -0.70
CA ILE A 54 -1.66 -18.18 -1.32
C ILE A 54 -1.94 -18.08 -2.81
N LEU A 55 -2.05 -16.85 -3.31
CA LEU A 55 -2.24 -16.60 -4.72
C LEU A 55 -0.93 -16.80 -5.49
N SER A 56 -1.04 -17.40 -6.67
CA SER A 56 0.10 -17.44 -7.60
C SER A 56 0.41 -16.04 -8.12
N GLN A 57 1.64 -15.82 -8.57
CA GLN A 57 2.07 -14.53 -9.09
C GLN A 57 1.23 -14.07 -10.30
N GLN A 58 0.76 -15.02 -11.13
CA GLN A 58 -0.13 -14.73 -12.24
C GLN A 58 -1.52 -14.29 -11.74
N GLN A 59 -2.07 -14.97 -10.73
CA GLN A 59 -3.33 -14.55 -10.12
C GLN A 59 -3.25 -13.16 -9.48
N CYS A 60 -2.12 -12.82 -8.88
CA CYS A 60 -1.90 -11.48 -8.35
C CYS A 60 -1.89 -10.43 -9.47
N GLU A 61 -1.26 -10.74 -10.61
CA GLU A 61 -1.27 -9.85 -11.78
C GLU A 61 -2.67 -9.68 -12.37
N ASP A 62 -3.39 -10.79 -12.56
CA ASP A 62 -4.74 -10.78 -13.12
C ASP A 62 -5.70 -9.97 -12.23
N LEU A 63 -5.58 -10.12 -10.91
CA LEU A 63 -6.34 -9.32 -9.94
C LEU A 63 -5.98 -7.85 -10.00
N TRP A 64 -4.69 -7.53 -9.95
CA TRP A 64 -4.26 -6.12 -9.97
C TRP A 64 -4.69 -5.40 -11.24
N ARG A 65 -4.72 -6.10 -12.37
CA ARG A 65 -5.11 -5.53 -13.68
C ARG A 65 -6.60 -5.55 -13.95
N GLY A 66 -7.33 -6.47 -13.34
CA GLY A 66 -8.73 -6.73 -13.66
C GLY A 66 -9.74 -6.29 -12.59
N ASP A 67 -9.28 -5.97 -11.38
CA ASP A 67 -10.14 -5.61 -10.25
C ASP A 67 -9.74 -4.25 -9.68
N ASP A 68 -10.67 -3.30 -9.67
CA ASP A 68 -10.47 -1.92 -9.24
C ASP A 68 -10.18 -1.80 -7.74
N MET A 69 -10.82 -2.62 -6.92
CA MET A 69 -10.54 -2.66 -5.47
C MET A 69 -9.16 -3.24 -5.19
N ALA A 70 -8.74 -4.28 -5.94
CA ALA A 70 -7.41 -4.85 -5.82
C ALA A 70 -6.33 -3.82 -6.22
N ASP A 71 -6.54 -3.08 -7.32
CA ASP A 71 -5.63 -2.00 -7.72
C ASP A 71 -5.51 -0.94 -6.61
N LEU A 72 -6.62 -0.49 -6.07
CA LEU A 72 -6.62 0.52 -5.01
C LEU A 72 -5.93 0.01 -3.73
N ILE A 73 -6.17 -1.25 -3.33
CA ILE A 73 -5.51 -1.88 -2.17
C ILE A 73 -3.99 -1.93 -2.37
N VAL A 74 -3.52 -2.20 -3.58
CA VAL A 74 -2.09 -2.23 -3.90
C VAL A 74 -1.48 -0.82 -3.90
N THR A 75 -2.15 0.13 -4.55
CA THR A 75 -1.55 1.42 -4.94
C THR A 75 -1.74 2.55 -3.94
N ALA A 76 -2.85 2.57 -3.17
CA ALA A 76 -3.20 3.71 -2.33
C ALA A 76 -2.14 4.05 -1.27
N LEU A 77 -1.67 3.04 -0.53
CA LEU A 77 -0.71 3.25 0.55
C LEU A 77 0.66 3.76 0.04
N PRO A 78 1.29 3.15 -1.00
CA PRO A 78 2.50 3.68 -1.60
C PRO A 78 2.34 5.07 -2.21
N ASN A 79 1.19 5.35 -2.83
CA ASN A 79 0.92 6.65 -3.45
C ASN A 79 0.81 7.75 -2.40
N ASP A 80 0.09 7.50 -1.31
CA ASP A 80 -0.06 8.47 -0.23
C ASP A 80 1.24 8.63 0.56
N ALA A 81 2.01 7.55 0.77
CA ALA A 81 3.30 7.60 1.47
C ALA A 81 4.35 8.43 0.72
N LEU A 82 4.27 8.45 -0.61
CA LEU A 82 5.16 9.20 -1.48
C LEU A 82 4.45 10.34 -2.20
N ARG A 83 3.32 10.83 -1.68
CA ARG A 83 2.62 12.00 -2.23
C ARG A 83 3.58 13.18 -2.35
N GLU A 84 4.33 13.44 -1.29
CA GLU A 84 5.39 14.43 -1.25
C GLU A 84 6.76 13.75 -1.17
N THR A 85 7.79 14.42 -1.66
CA THR A 85 9.16 13.93 -1.56
C THR A 85 9.67 14.17 -0.14
N PRO A 86 10.31 13.19 0.50
CA PRO A 86 10.94 13.42 1.79
C PRO A 86 11.97 14.56 1.73
N THR A 87 12.03 15.38 2.76
CA THR A 87 13.01 16.45 2.90
C THR A 87 14.25 15.95 3.64
N LEU A 88 15.39 16.56 3.36
CA LEU A 88 16.67 16.24 3.98
C LEU A 88 17.12 17.40 4.85
N THR A 89 17.53 17.14 6.08
CA THR A 89 18.18 18.11 6.95
C THR A 89 19.63 17.71 7.18
N ILE A 90 20.55 18.67 7.18
CA ILE A 90 21.99 18.45 7.41
C ILE A 90 22.43 19.45 8.48
N ALA A 91 22.61 18.98 9.72
CA ALA A 91 22.95 19.85 10.84
C ALA A 91 24.44 20.24 10.89
N SER A 92 25.32 19.51 10.20
CA SER A 92 26.75 19.78 10.19
C SER A 92 27.18 21.03 9.42
N ILE A 93 26.28 21.63 8.61
CA ILE A 93 26.55 22.84 7.86
C ILE A 93 25.91 24.01 8.61
N GLU A 94 26.73 24.87 9.23
CA GLU A 94 26.26 26.00 10.03
C GLU A 94 25.62 27.11 9.17
N ASP A 95 26.21 27.39 8.00
CA ASP A 95 25.68 28.43 7.08
C ASP A 95 24.36 27.93 6.44
N ALA A 96 23.28 28.65 6.70
CA ALA A 96 21.94 28.33 6.21
C ALA A 96 21.87 28.31 4.66
N THR A 97 22.58 29.24 3.99
CA THR A 97 22.58 29.32 2.52
C THR A 97 23.33 28.14 1.90
N GLN A 98 24.49 27.77 2.45
CA GLN A 98 25.27 26.61 1.99
C GLN A 98 24.52 25.31 2.27
N ARG A 99 23.89 25.20 3.43
CA ARG A 99 23.04 24.06 3.81
C ARG A 99 21.88 23.88 2.82
N ALA A 100 21.14 24.95 2.55
CA ALA A 100 20.04 24.91 1.58
C ALA A 100 20.52 24.51 0.17
N ALA A 101 21.62 25.05 -0.30
CA ALA A 101 22.21 24.70 -1.58
C ALA A 101 22.68 23.24 -1.65
N ALA A 102 23.29 22.71 -0.59
CA ALA A 102 23.70 21.32 -0.48
C ALA A 102 22.49 20.37 -0.52
N VAL A 103 21.47 20.66 0.29
CA VAL A 103 20.22 19.88 0.31
C VAL A 103 19.55 19.90 -1.07
N ALA A 104 19.42 21.07 -1.68
CA ALA A 104 18.82 21.21 -3.01
C ALA A 104 19.56 20.37 -4.06
N SER A 105 20.91 20.38 -4.05
CA SER A 105 21.71 19.59 -4.99
C SER A 105 21.55 18.07 -4.80
N ILE A 106 21.43 17.61 -3.56
CA ILE A 106 21.21 16.19 -3.23
C ILE A 106 19.80 15.75 -3.67
N LEU A 107 18.78 16.57 -3.38
CA LEU A 107 17.41 16.26 -3.79
C LEU A 107 17.25 16.29 -5.32
N ALA A 108 17.93 17.22 -6.01
CA ALA A 108 17.98 17.26 -7.47
C ALA A 108 18.61 15.98 -8.04
N ALA A 109 19.72 15.52 -7.48
CA ALA A 109 20.36 14.27 -7.93
C ALA A 109 19.47 13.04 -7.70
N LEU A 110 18.69 12.97 -6.61
CA LEU A 110 17.69 11.93 -6.40
C LEU A 110 16.54 12.03 -7.42
N ALA A 111 16.11 13.23 -7.74
CA ALA A 111 15.06 13.47 -8.73
C ALA A 111 15.52 13.07 -10.14
N ASP A 112 16.75 13.38 -10.54
CA ASP A 112 17.36 12.99 -11.81
C ASP A 112 17.47 11.46 -11.95
N LEU A 113 17.76 10.76 -10.85
CA LEU A 113 17.73 9.29 -10.80
C LEU A 113 16.30 8.71 -10.82
N GLY A 114 15.25 9.54 -10.70
CA GLY A 114 13.87 9.10 -10.60
C GLY A 114 13.55 8.32 -9.32
N ALA A 115 14.26 8.61 -8.23
CA ALA A 115 14.20 7.83 -6.99
C ALA A 115 12.76 7.70 -6.44
N LYS A 116 11.97 8.79 -6.43
CA LYS A 116 10.57 8.77 -6.00
C LYS A 116 9.75 7.73 -6.77
N LYS A 117 9.80 7.77 -8.11
CA LYS A 117 9.06 6.84 -8.97
C LYS A 117 9.55 5.40 -8.81
N ALA A 118 10.87 5.20 -8.65
CA ALA A 118 11.46 3.88 -8.45
C ALA A 118 11.00 3.26 -7.12
N VAL A 119 11.06 4.02 -6.02
CA VAL A 119 10.61 3.56 -4.70
C VAL A 119 9.10 3.31 -4.70
N GLN A 120 8.29 4.22 -5.25
CA GLN A 120 6.84 4.06 -5.36
C GLN A 120 6.47 2.78 -6.12
N ARG A 121 7.09 2.54 -7.27
CA ARG A 121 6.86 1.34 -8.08
C ARG A 121 7.32 0.08 -7.36
N ALA A 122 8.45 0.12 -6.68
CA ALA A 122 8.94 -1.00 -5.90
C ALA A 122 7.98 -1.38 -4.77
N LEU A 123 7.43 -0.39 -4.06
CA LEU A 123 6.44 -0.60 -3.00
C LEU A 123 5.10 -1.14 -3.56
N GLN A 124 4.66 -0.70 -4.73
CA GLN A 124 3.50 -1.27 -5.41
C GLN A 124 3.72 -2.74 -5.78
N TYR A 125 4.89 -3.06 -6.35
CA TYR A 125 5.26 -4.44 -6.68
C TYR A 125 5.42 -5.32 -5.42
N GLU A 126 5.99 -4.78 -4.36
CA GLU A 126 6.09 -5.45 -3.07
C GLU A 126 4.70 -5.86 -2.57
N ARG A 127 3.74 -4.94 -2.59
CA ARG A 127 2.36 -5.20 -2.17
C ARG A 127 1.64 -6.17 -3.10
N ALA A 128 1.79 -6.00 -4.42
CA ALA A 128 1.12 -6.84 -5.42
C ALA A 128 1.67 -8.27 -5.43
N TYR A 129 2.98 -8.44 -5.40
CA TYR A 129 3.64 -9.73 -5.63
C TYR A 129 4.30 -10.33 -4.39
N GLY A 130 4.30 -9.62 -3.27
CA GLY A 130 4.95 -10.07 -2.03
C GLY A 130 6.46 -9.88 -2.04
N GLY A 131 6.99 -9.04 -2.93
CA GLY A 131 8.39 -8.66 -2.94
C GLY A 131 8.81 -7.93 -4.19
N SER A 132 9.83 -7.07 -4.04
CA SER A 132 10.46 -6.34 -5.13
C SER A 132 11.87 -5.89 -4.72
N ALA A 133 12.64 -5.41 -5.67
CA ALA A 133 13.91 -4.77 -5.38
C ALA A 133 14.23 -3.65 -6.37
N ILE A 134 14.99 -2.66 -5.92
CA ILE A 134 15.59 -1.64 -6.78
C ILE A 134 17.05 -1.96 -6.97
N TYR A 135 17.46 -2.21 -8.20
CA TYR A 135 18.86 -2.33 -8.57
C TYR A 135 19.47 -0.94 -8.74
N VAL A 136 20.57 -0.72 -8.03
CA VAL A 136 21.33 0.53 -8.12
C VAL A 136 22.47 0.33 -9.10
N GLY A 137 22.37 0.95 -10.27
CA GLY A 137 23.40 0.92 -11.32
C GLY A 137 24.60 1.78 -10.95
N ALA A 138 25.35 1.35 -9.92
CA ALA A 138 26.56 1.99 -9.44
C ALA A 138 27.77 1.57 -10.26
N VAL A 139 28.66 2.53 -10.59
CA VAL A 139 29.93 2.30 -11.27
C VAL A 139 31.02 2.28 -10.22
N ASP A 140 31.37 1.12 -9.72
CA ASP A 140 32.43 0.88 -8.71
C ASP A 140 33.68 0.22 -9.27
N GLY A 141 33.61 -0.28 -10.51
CA GLY A 141 34.69 -0.98 -11.20
C GLY A 141 34.51 -2.49 -11.27
N ASP A 142 33.59 -3.05 -10.46
CA ASP A 142 33.32 -4.48 -10.39
C ASP A 142 32.09 -4.87 -11.22
N THR A 143 31.94 -6.18 -11.48
CA THR A 143 30.77 -6.75 -12.15
C THR A 143 29.55 -6.81 -11.23
N PRO A 144 28.32 -6.85 -11.74
CA PRO A 144 27.10 -6.85 -10.93
C PRO A 144 26.96 -8.02 -9.95
N ASP A 145 27.61 -9.15 -10.21
CA ASP A 145 27.62 -10.35 -9.37
C ASP A 145 28.55 -10.24 -8.15
N GLN A 146 29.44 -9.26 -8.14
CA GLN A 146 30.34 -8.99 -7.02
C GLN A 146 29.70 -8.01 -6.01
N PRO A 147 30.08 -8.10 -4.73
CA PRO A 147 29.65 -7.16 -3.71
C PRO A 147 29.92 -5.71 -4.11
N LEU A 148 29.00 -4.81 -3.82
CA LEU A 148 29.15 -3.39 -4.12
C LEU A 148 30.27 -2.78 -3.26
N GLN A 149 31.31 -2.25 -3.92
CA GLN A 149 32.41 -1.53 -3.29
C GLN A 149 32.02 -0.07 -3.03
N VAL A 150 31.38 0.19 -1.90
CA VAL A 150 30.80 1.52 -1.59
C VAL A 150 31.84 2.64 -1.69
N GLN A 151 33.07 2.41 -1.21
CA GLN A 151 34.16 3.40 -1.25
C GLN A 151 34.70 3.69 -2.67
N SER A 152 34.43 2.81 -3.62
CA SER A 152 34.90 2.90 -5.01
C SER A 152 33.86 3.45 -5.96
N ILE A 153 32.65 3.78 -5.49
CA ILE A 153 31.56 4.29 -6.33
C ILE A 153 31.99 5.59 -6.99
N ARG A 154 32.10 5.57 -8.32
CA ARG A 154 32.35 6.77 -9.13
C ARG A 154 31.09 7.54 -9.40
N ALA A 155 30.03 6.85 -9.82
CA ALA A 155 28.74 7.42 -10.16
C ALA A 155 27.61 6.39 -9.98
N ILE A 156 26.40 6.87 -9.69
CA ILE A 156 25.17 6.10 -9.84
C ILE A 156 24.52 6.56 -11.14
N ARG A 157 24.23 5.62 -12.05
CA ARG A 157 23.70 5.96 -13.39
C ARG A 157 22.21 5.82 -13.52
N HIS A 158 21.61 4.79 -12.90
CA HIS A 158 20.20 4.49 -13.01
C HIS A 158 19.70 3.65 -11.84
N LEU A 159 18.39 3.66 -11.65
CA LEU A 159 17.66 2.79 -10.76
C LEU A 159 16.74 1.93 -11.60
N THR A 160 16.83 0.60 -11.46
CA THR A 160 15.94 -0.34 -12.16
C THR A 160 15.12 -1.11 -11.14
N VAL A 161 13.80 -1.07 -11.29
CA VAL A 161 12.90 -1.77 -10.38
C VAL A 161 12.61 -3.17 -10.92
N PHE A 162 12.88 -4.17 -10.13
CA PHE A 162 12.55 -5.56 -10.39
C PHE A 162 11.42 -6.01 -9.49
N GLU A 163 10.46 -6.71 -10.06
CA GLU A 163 9.48 -7.46 -9.27
C GLU A 163 10.04 -8.83 -8.86
N ARG A 164 9.44 -9.44 -7.85
CA ARG A 164 9.86 -10.73 -7.31
C ARG A 164 10.09 -11.80 -8.38
N ARG A 165 9.21 -11.88 -9.39
CA ARG A 165 9.30 -12.89 -10.48
C ARG A 165 10.58 -12.80 -11.31
N GLN A 166 11.20 -11.64 -11.33
CA GLN A 166 12.44 -11.39 -12.07
C GLN A 166 13.70 -11.74 -11.28
N LEU A 167 13.57 -12.03 -9.99
CA LEU A 167 14.70 -12.23 -9.06
C LEU A 167 14.61 -13.61 -8.41
N THR A 168 15.42 -14.54 -8.89
CA THR A 168 15.54 -15.87 -8.28
C THR A 168 16.81 -15.92 -7.41
N ALA A 169 16.67 -16.29 -6.15
CA ALA A 169 17.80 -16.46 -5.25
C ALA A 169 18.65 -17.68 -5.66
N VAL A 170 19.95 -17.46 -5.89
CA VAL A 170 20.88 -18.52 -6.32
C VAL A 170 21.81 -18.95 -5.20
N GLN A 171 22.16 -18.02 -4.31
CA GLN A 171 23.07 -18.27 -3.20
C GLN A 171 22.57 -17.57 -1.95
N TYR A 172 22.67 -18.23 -0.81
CA TYR A 172 22.25 -17.72 0.50
C TYR A 172 23.46 -17.53 1.41
N GLN A 173 23.33 -16.67 2.42
CA GLN A 173 24.31 -16.55 3.50
C GLN A 173 24.19 -17.76 4.42
N GLU A 174 25.21 -18.62 4.40
CA GLU A 174 25.24 -19.86 5.17
C GLU A 174 25.91 -19.71 6.55
N ASP A 175 26.61 -18.60 6.78
CA ASP A 175 27.33 -18.36 8.03
C ASP A 175 26.36 -17.83 9.11
N PRO A 176 26.06 -18.63 10.16
CA PRO A 176 25.14 -18.24 11.22
C PRO A 176 25.64 -17.11 12.11
N MET A 177 26.93 -16.76 12.03
CA MET A 177 27.53 -15.65 12.78
C MET A 177 27.29 -14.30 12.13
N LYS A 178 26.77 -14.27 10.90
CA LYS A 178 26.47 -13.03 10.20
C LYS A 178 25.01 -12.62 10.38
N PRO A 179 24.73 -11.31 10.49
CA PRO A 179 23.36 -10.80 10.70
C PRO A 179 22.42 -11.10 9.52
N ASP A 180 22.97 -11.41 8.36
CA ASP A 180 22.21 -11.76 7.15
C ASP A 180 22.11 -13.28 6.92
N TYR A 181 22.33 -14.09 7.97
CA TYR A 181 22.18 -15.54 7.90
C TYR A 181 20.83 -15.94 7.33
N GLY A 182 20.82 -16.85 6.36
CA GLY A 182 19.62 -17.32 5.67
C GLY A 182 19.06 -16.38 4.62
N LYS A 183 19.60 -15.14 4.47
CA LYS A 183 19.16 -14.22 3.41
C LYS A 183 19.90 -14.51 2.10
N PRO A 184 19.26 -14.26 0.94
CA PRO A 184 19.90 -14.37 -0.36
C PRO A 184 21.09 -13.40 -0.49
N LEU A 185 22.22 -13.93 -0.97
CA LEU A 185 23.42 -13.15 -1.31
C LEU A 185 23.48 -12.79 -2.79
N LEU A 186 23.02 -13.72 -3.64
CA LEU A 186 23.12 -13.57 -5.08
C LEU A 186 21.78 -13.90 -5.72
N TYR A 187 21.30 -13.00 -6.56
CA TYR A 187 20.08 -13.16 -7.34
C TYR A 187 20.42 -13.33 -8.82
N GLN A 188 19.71 -14.22 -9.49
CA GLN A 188 19.69 -14.31 -10.94
C GLN A 188 18.53 -13.50 -11.47
N VAL A 189 18.82 -12.57 -12.38
CA VAL A 189 17.82 -11.72 -13.03
C VAL A 189 17.22 -12.45 -14.21
N GLN A 190 15.88 -12.52 -14.26
CA GLN A 190 15.11 -13.02 -15.38
C GLN A 190 14.38 -11.85 -16.06
N SER A 191 14.48 -11.76 -17.37
CA SER A 191 13.75 -10.77 -18.14
C SER A 191 12.53 -11.40 -18.81
N PHE A 192 11.37 -10.74 -18.74
CA PHE A 192 10.16 -11.18 -19.46
C PHE A 192 10.32 -11.09 -20.98
N SER A 193 11.21 -10.24 -21.47
CA SER A 193 11.51 -10.12 -22.90
C SER A 193 12.56 -11.11 -23.39
N GLY A 194 13.11 -11.95 -22.51
CA GLY A 194 14.21 -12.86 -22.84
C GLY A 194 15.57 -12.19 -23.04
N VAL A 195 15.64 -10.85 -23.05
CA VAL A 195 16.89 -10.10 -23.19
C VAL A 195 17.53 -9.92 -21.83
N GLY A 196 18.82 -10.25 -21.69
CA GLY A 196 19.57 -10.10 -20.43
C GLY A 196 19.25 -11.17 -19.38
N THR A 197 18.66 -12.28 -19.76
CA THR A 197 18.38 -13.42 -18.87
C THR A 197 19.68 -14.08 -18.40
N GLY A 198 19.73 -14.40 -17.10
CA GLY A 198 20.85 -15.14 -16.51
C GLY A 198 21.94 -14.28 -15.91
N GLN A 199 21.85 -12.95 -15.99
CA GLN A 199 22.78 -12.08 -15.26
C GLN A 199 22.57 -12.24 -13.74
N LYS A 200 23.68 -12.31 -13.01
CA LYS A 200 23.66 -12.40 -11.57
C LYS A 200 23.90 -11.03 -10.97
N VAL A 201 23.21 -10.73 -9.89
CA VAL A 201 23.32 -9.47 -9.14
C VAL A 201 23.49 -9.77 -7.67
N HIS A 202 24.53 -9.19 -7.06
CA HIS A 202 24.76 -9.33 -5.63
C HIS A 202 23.75 -8.50 -4.82
N ALA A 203 23.27 -9.04 -3.71
CA ALA A 203 22.25 -8.41 -2.86
C ALA A 203 22.64 -7.00 -2.37
N SER A 204 23.94 -6.72 -2.16
CA SER A 204 24.40 -5.39 -1.76
C SER A 204 24.14 -4.28 -2.77
N ARG A 205 23.89 -4.64 -4.06
CA ARG A 205 23.52 -3.71 -5.15
C ARG A 205 22.01 -3.51 -5.27
N LEU A 206 21.24 -4.18 -4.42
CA LEU A 206 19.78 -4.13 -4.40
C LEU A 206 19.30 -3.40 -3.14
N VAL A 207 18.24 -2.61 -3.30
CA VAL A 207 17.39 -2.17 -2.19
C VAL A 207 16.18 -3.10 -2.22
N VAL A 208 16.13 -4.05 -1.29
CA VAL A 208 15.14 -5.14 -1.28
C VAL A 208 13.93 -4.75 -0.43
N PHE A 209 12.75 -4.97 -0.97
CA PHE A 209 11.46 -4.85 -0.29
C PHE A 209 10.88 -6.26 -0.15
N PRO A 210 10.99 -6.87 1.03
CA PRO A 210 10.73 -8.30 1.19
C PRO A 210 9.26 -8.69 1.17
N GLY A 211 8.36 -7.72 1.11
CA GLY A 211 6.94 -7.98 1.16
C GLY A 211 6.40 -8.17 2.57
N ARG A 212 5.13 -8.59 2.67
CA ARG A 212 4.49 -8.83 3.95
C ARG A 212 5.20 -9.97 4.68
N ARG A 213 5.61 -9.70 5.92
CA ARG A 213 6.29 -10.69 6.76
C ARG A 213 5.42 -11.95 6.95
N VAL A 214 6.00 -13.08 6.60
CA VAL A 214 5.47 -14.42 6.86
C VAL A 214 6.18 -15.02 8.08
N THR A 215 5.61 -16.09 8.64
CA THR A 215 6.26 -16.81 9.74
C THR A 215 7.60 -17.39 9.27
N ASP A 216 8.61 -17.40 10.15
CA ASP A 216 9.97 -17.84 9.84
C ASP A 216 10.08 -19.32 9.41
N ARG A 217 8.97 -20.02 9.37
CA ARG A 217 8.89 -21.43 8.94
C ARG A 217 9.13 -21.66 7.44
N ASN A 218 8.89 -20.64 6.60
CA ASN A 218 8.92 -20.79 5.15
C ASN A 218 9.81 -19.79 4.40
N PRO A 219 10.91 -19.24 4.96
CA PRO A 219 11.76 -18.31 4.20
C PRO A 219 12.40 -19.00 2.99
N THR A 220 12.62 -20.33 3.07
CA THR A 220 13.22 -21.13 2.00
C THR A 220 12.20 -21.48 0.90
N GLU A 221 10.94 -21.68 1.25
CA GLU A 221 9.89 -22.00 0.29
C GLU A 221 9.53 -20.79 -0.59
N ASN A 222 9.61 -19.58 -0.03
CA ASN A 222 9.34 -18.33 -0.72
C ASN A 222 10.61 -17.61 -1.22
N GLU A 223 11.75 -18.28 -1.27
CA GLU A 223 13.02 -17.68 -1.73
C GLU A 223 13.40 -16.40 -0.96
N GLY A 224 13.00 -16.28 0.30
CA GLY A 224 13.21 -15.09 1.14
C GLY A 224 12.20 -13.96 0.93
N TRP A 225 11.18 -14.16 0.12
CA TRP A 225 10.12 -13.19 -0.13
C TRP A 225 8.92 -13.40 0.80
N GLY A 226 8.14 -12.35 1.01
CA GLY A 226 6.89 -12.38 1.75
C GLY A 226 5.68 -12.73 0.87
N ASP A 227 4.49 -12.57 1.45
CA ASP A 227 3.23 -12.76 0.74
C ASP A 227 2.67 -11.46 0.18
N SER A 228 1.93 -11.59 -0.92
CA SER A 228 1.13 -10.50 -1.47
C SER A 228 0.05 -10.04 -0.48
N VAL A 229 -0.21 -8.74 -0.43
CA VAL A 229 -1.36 -8.22 0.32
C VAL A 229 -2.69 -8.73 -0.24
N LEU A 230 -2.73 -9.03 -1.55
CA LEU A 230 -3.92 -9.56 -2.23
C LEU A 230 -4.30 -10.96 -1.72
N SER A 231 -3.32 -11.80 -1.35
CA SER A 231 -3.59 -13.13 -0.77
C SER A 231 -4.38 -13.03 0.54
N LEU A 232 -4.12 -11.98 1.34
CA LEU A 232 -4.83 -11.79 2.61
C LEU A 232 -6.29 -11.36 2.42
N VAL A 233 -6.55 -10.52 1.44
CA VAL A 233 -7.89 -9.95 1.18
C VAL A 233 -8.71 -10.79 0.21
N TRP A 234 -8.11 -11.78 -0.44
CA TRP A 234 -8.68 -12.53 -1.53
C TRP A 234 -10.08 -13.09 -1.27
N ASP A 235 -10.25 -13.81 -0.15
CA ASP A 235 -11.55 -14.44 0.13
C ASP A 235 -12.66 -13.42 0.37
N VAL A 236 -12.34 -12.31 1.04
CA VAL A 236 -13.29 -11.23 1.29
C VAL A 236 -13.61 -10.47 -0.01
N LEU A 237 -12.60 -10.17 -0.80
CA LEU A 237 -12.74 -9.51 -2.10
C LEU A 237 -13.59 -10.33 -3.06
N ARG A 238 -13.32 -11.64 -3.14
CA ARG A 238 -14.09 -12.56 -3.97
C ARG A 238 -15.56 -12.60 -3.58
N ILE A 239 -15.86 -12.70 -2.28
CA ILE A 239 -17.25 -12.70 -1.77
C ILE A 239 -17.92 -11.36 -2.09
N PHE A 240 -17.22 -10.26 -1.88
CA PHE A 240 -17.72 -8.92 -2.19
C PHE A 240 -18.09 -8.79 -3.67
N ASN A 241 -17.18 -9.14 -4.57
CA ASN A 241 -17.39 -9.08 -6.02
C ASN A 241 -18.54 -9.98 -6.49
N GLN A 242 -18.59 -11.22 -5.96
CA GLN A 242 -19.68 -12.15 -6.28
C GLN A 242 -21.05 -11.62 -5.79
N SER A 243 -21.09 -11.00 -4.62
CA SER A 243 -22.33 -10.41 -4.09
C SER A 243 -22.79 -9.21 -4.91
N TRP A 244 -21.85 -8.36 -5.31
CA TRP A 244 -22.11 -7.21 -6.18
C TRP A 244 -22.67 -7.62 -7.54
N LEU A 245 -22.03 -8.62 -8.18
CA LEU A 245 -22.52 -9.22 -9.42
C LEU A 245 -23.88 -9.88 -9.25
N GLY A 246 -24.08 -10.61 -8.15
CA GLY A 246 -25.36 -11.24 -7.83
C GLY A 246 -26.50 -10.23 -7.70
N VAL A 247 -26.27 -9.10 -7.06
CA VAL A 247 -27.23 -8.00 -7.00
C VAL A 247 -27.48 -7.41 -8.39
N GLY A 248 -26.42 -7.22 -9.19
CA GLY A 248 -26.54 -6.76 -10.57
C GLY A 248 -27.45 -7.68 -11.39
N TYR A 249 -27.20 -8.99 -11.37
CA TYR A 249 -28.06 -9.98 -12.05
C TYR A 249 -29.50 -9.97 -11.52
N THR A 250 -29.69 -9.87 -10.20
CA THR A 250 -31.04 -9.78 -9.62
C THR A 250 -31.78 -8.54 -10.12
N MET A 251 -31.07 -7.42 -10.33
CA MET A 251 -31.67 -6.20 -10.90
C MET A 251 -32.10 -6.38 -12.36
N PHE A 252 -31.36 -7.16 -13.16
CA PHE A 252 -31.79 -7.52 -14.52
C PHE A 252 -33.02 -8.43 -14.48
N ASP A 253 -33.02 -9.40 -13.54
CA ASP A 253 -34.14 -10.33 -13.35
C ASP A 253 -35.25 -9.79 -12.41
N PHE A 254 -35.21 -8.50 -12.09
CA PHE A 254 -36.11 -7.88 -11.10
C PHE A 254 -37.57 -8.11 -11.37
N SER A 255 -37.94 -8.35 -12.63
CA SER A 255 -39.29 -8.71 -13.00
C SER A 255 -39.34 -9.84 -13.99
N VAL A 256 -39.63 -11.03 -13.49
CA VAL A 256 -39.86 -12.18 -14.34
C VAL A 256 -41.31 -12.09 -14.88
N ALA A 257 -41.41 -12.09 -16.19
CA ALA A 257 -42.69 -12.19 -16.87
C ALA A 257 -43.17 -13.64 -16.86
N ILE A 258 -44.30 -13.89 -16.22
CA ILE A 258 -44.94 -15.21 -16.22
C ILE A 258 -46.11 -15.12 -17.17
N MET A 259 -46.04 -15.84 -18.28
CA MET A 259 -47.13 -15.98 -19.23
C MET A 259 -47.79 -17.36 -19.01
N LYS A 260 -49.07 -17.33 -18.64
CA LYS A 260 -49.84 -18.55 -18.44
C LYS A 260 -50.58 -18.87 -19.76
N ILE A 261 -50.21 -19.96 -20.41
CA ILE A 261 -50.80 -20.44 -21.67
C ILE A 261 -51.71 -21.60 -21.34
N LYS A 262 -52.97 -21.49 -21.70
CA LYS A 262 -53.97 -22.58 -21.52
C LYS A 262 -53.59 -23.76 -22.44
N GLY A 263 -53.52 -24.94 -21.87
CA GLY A 263 -53.23 -26.16 -22.65
C GLY A 263 -51.76 -26.33 -23.06
N LEU A 264 -50.82 -25.61 -22.46
CA LEU A 264 -49.39 -25.71 -22.75
C LEU A 264 -48.86 -27.17 -22.74
N ALA A 265 -49.32 -27.97 -21.77
CA ALA A 265 -48.94 -29.38 -21.68
C ALA A 265 -49.40 -30.20 -22.89
N SER A 266 -50.60 -29.94 -23.43
CA SER A 266 -51.12 -30.62 -24.62
C SER A 266 -50.42 -30.14 -25.89
N ILE A 267 -50.07 -28.87 -25.99
CA ILE A 267 -49.29 -28.32 -27.11
C ILE A 267 -47.89 -28.95 -27.17
N LEU A 268 -47.22 -29.09 -26.02
CA LEU A 268 -45.92 -29.74 -25.91
C LEU A 268 -46.02 -31.24 -26.20
N ALA A 269 -47.08 -31.93 -25.74
CA ALA A 269 -47.29 -33.34 -26.02
C ALA A 269 -47.61 -33.59 -27.51
N ALA A 270 -48.17 -32.63 -28.23
CA ALA A 270 -48.38 -32.70 -29.69
C ALA A 270 -47.10 -32.44 -30.51
N ASN A 271 -45.93 -32.40 -29.88
CA ASN A 271 -44.62 -32.20 -30.50
C ASN A 271 -44.47 -30.94 -31.37
N SER A 272 -45.15 -29.85 -30.94
CA SER A 272 -45.11 -28.54 -31.61
C SER A 272 -44.43 -27.46 -30.73
N PRO A 273 -43.17 -27.64 -30.26
CA PRO A 273 -42.49 -26.67 -29.43
C PRO A 273 -42.25 -25.34 -30.14
N GLU A 274 -42.22 -25.36 -31.48
CA GLU A 274 -41.97 -24.18 -32.30
C GLU A 274 -43.11 -23.14 -32.17
N VAL A 275 -44.36 -23.57 -31.94
CA VAL A 275 -45.51 -22.67 -31.74
C VAL A 275 -45.36 -21.88 -30.45
N VAL A 276 -44.92 -22.56 -29.38
CA VAL A 276 -44.65 -21.93 -28.08
C VAL A 276 -43.49 -20.95 -28.18
N ALA A 277 -42.38 -21.35 -28.84
CA ALA A 277 -41.21 -20.50 -29.03
C ALA A 277 -41.56 -19.27 -29.89
N THR A 278 -42.28 -19.41 -30.96
CA THR A 278 -42.74 -18.32 -31.84
C THR A 278 -43.65 -17.35 -31.06
N ARG A 279 -44.54 -17.88 -30.22
CA ARG A 279 -45.39 -17.04 -29.36
C ARG A 279 -44.60 -16.29 -28.32
N ALA A 280 -43.65 -16.93 -27.64
CA ALA A 280 -42.78 -16.29 -26.67
C ALA A 280 -41.95 -15.17 -27.32
N GLN A 281 -41.38 -15.41 -28.50
CA GLN A 281 -40.66 -14.40 -29.28
C GLN A 281 -41.57 -13.21 -29.68
N ALA A 282 -42.78 -13.46 -30.09
CA ALA A 282 -43.73 -12.39 -30.45
C ALA A 282 -44.09 -11.51 -29.25
N VAL A 283 -44.26 -12.12 -28.07
CA VAL A 283 -44.50 -11.37 -26.81
C VAL A 283 -43.26 -10.55 -26.40
N GLU A 284 -42.07 -11.13 -26.50
CA GLU A 284 -40.84 -10.40 -26.21
C GLU A 284 -40.61 -9.24 -27.18
N LEU A 285 -40.86 -9.45 -28.48
CA LEU A 285 -40.72 -8.40 -29.49
C LEU A 285 -41.75 -7.28 -29.25
N GLY A 286 -42.98 -7.62 -28.95
CA GLY A 286 -44.03 -6.65 -28.62
C GLY A 286 -43.71 -5.84 -27.37
N ARG A 287 -43.16 -6.50 -26.35
CA ARG A 287 -42.68 -5.86 -25.11
C ARG A 287 -41.52 -4.90 -25.34
N SER A 288 -40.60 -5.30 -26.22
CA SER A 288 -39.41 -4.49 -26.54
C SER A 288 -39.76 -3.24 -27.35
N LEU A 289 -40.65 -3.35 -28.34
CA LEU A 289 -40.96 -2.26 -29.28
C LEU A 289 -42.03 -1.30 -28.79
N ALA A 290 -43.12 -1.82 -28.18
CA ALA A 290 -44.29 -1.03 -27.87
C ALA A 290 -44.58 -0.86 -26.36
N LYS A 291 -43.77 -1.48 -25.50
CA LYS A 291 -44.02 -1.62 -24.04
C LYS A 291 -45.44 -2.18 -23.73
N THR A 292 -46.05 -2.80 -24.69
CA THR A 292 -47.41 -3.35 -24.63
C THR A 292 -47.36 -4.85 -24.87
N ILE A 293 -48.05 -5.62 -24.06
CA ILE A 293 -48.17 -7.07 -24.20
C ILE A 293 -49.51 -7.37 -24.81
N LEU A 294 -49.50 -8.07 -25.94
CA LEU A 294 -50.69 -8.58 -26.58
C LEU A 294 -50.94 -10.01 -26.08
N LEU A 295 -52.05 -10.20 -25.36
CA LEU A 295 -52.49 -11.47 -24.81
C LEU A 295 -53.77 -11.92 -25.49
N ASP A 296 -53.97 -13.22 -25.59
CA ASP A 296 -55.26 -13.80 -25.95
C ASP A 296 -56.22 -13.70 -24.74
N SER A 297 -57.51 -13.74 -24.96
CA SER A 297 -58.55 -13.64 -23.94
C SER A 297 -58.45 -14.70 -22.82
N GLU A 298 -57.76 -15.80 -23.10
CA GLU A 298 -57.56 -16.93 -22.19
C GLU A 298 -56.11 -16.99 -21.61
N GLU A 299 -55.23 -16.06 -21.99
CA GLU A 299 -53.86 -15.95 -21.48
C GLU A 299 -53.82 -14.96 -20.33
N ASP A 300 -53.02 -15.27 -19.33
CA ASP A 300 -52.76 -14.39 -18.17
C ASP A 300 -51.29 -14.05 -18.07
N TYR A 301 -51.01 -12.78 -17.80
CA TYR A 301 -49.65 -12.26 -17.63
C TYR A 301 -49.47 -11.70 -16.23
N GLU A 302 -48.62 -12.30 -15.47
CA GLU A 302 -48.23 -11.87 -14.13
C GLU A 302 -46.78 -11.41 -14.09
N ARG A 303 -46.54 -10.27 -13.54
CA ARG A 303 -45.21 -9.78 -13.28
C ARG A 303 -44.88 -9.97 -11.82
N LYS A 304 -44.04 -10.93 -11.49
CA LYS A 304 -43.53 -11.10 -10.12
C LYS A 304 -42.30 -10.21 -9.92
N THR A 305 -42.40 -9.29 -8.99
CA THR A 305 -41.28 -8.44 -8.55
C THR A 305 -40.70 -8.99 -7.25
N THR A 306 -39.41 -9.11 -7.18
CA THR A 306 -38.69 -9.52 -5.94
C THR A 306 -38.39 -8.27 -5.13
N ALA A 307 -38.73 -8.26 -3.86
CA ALA A 307 -38.35 -7.17 -2.96
C ALA A 307 -36.85 -7.27 -2.64
N LEU A 308 -36.11 -6.20 -2.92
CA LEU A 308 -34.68 -6.08 -2.63
C LEU A 308 -34.42 -5.45 -1.24
N THR A 309 -35.41 -5.51 -0.34
CA THR A 309 -35.31 -4.97 1.02
C THR A 309 -34.19 -5.70 1.76
N GLY A 310 -33.25 -4.96 2.39
CA GLY A 310 -32.12 -5.52 3.14
C GLY A 310 -30.86 -5.80 2.32
N VAL A 311 -30.94 -5.84 0.98
CA VAL A 311 -29.75 -6.00 0.12
C VAL A 311 -28.72 -4.88 0.33
N PRO A 312 -29.11 -3.58 0.40
CA PRO A 312 -28.18 -2.50 0.67
C PRO A 312 -27.43 -2.67 2.00
N ASP A 313 -28.11 -3.15 3.04
CA ASP A 313 -27.50 -3.37 4.36
C ASP A 313 -26.43 -4.49 4.30
N VAL A 314 -26.72 -5.58 3.59
CA VAL A 314 -25.75 -6.67 3.41
C VAL A 314 -24.54 -6.19 2.63
N LEU A 315 -24.71 -5.43 1.54
CA LEU A 315 -23.61 -4.86 0.77
C LEU A 315 -22.78 -3.89 1.62
N SER A 316 -23.41 -3.07 2.45
CA SER A 316 -22.71 -2.17 3.38
C SER A 316 -21.86 -2.95 4.39
N GLN A 317 -22.37 -4.05 4.94
CA GLN A 317 -21.61 -4.93 5.84
C GLN A 317 -20.42 -5.57 5.12
N LEU A 318 -20.59 -6.02 3.89
CA LEU A 318 -19.51 -6.58 3.07
C LEU A 318 -18.44 -5.52 2.74
N SER A 319 -18.86 -4.29 2.41
CA SER A 319 -17.95 -3.16 2.18
C SER A 319 -17.11 -2.85 3.43
N THR A 320 -17.76 -2.80 4.60
CA THR A 320 -17.08 -2.60 5.89
C THR A 320 -16.08 -3.73 6.18
N ARG A 321 -16.47 -4.98 5.90
CA ARG A 321 -15.58 -6.13 6.08
C ARG A 321 -14.38 -6.09 5.14
N LEU A 322 -14.58 -5.67 3.89
CA LEU A 322 -13.50 -5.53 2.91
C LEU A 322 -12.54 -4.40 3.32
N ALA A 323 -13.05 -3.25 3.74
CA ALA A 323 -12.25 -2.13 4.24
C ALA A 323 -11.38 -2.55 5.44
N ALA A 324 -11.96 -3.30 6.40
CA ALA A 324 -11.24 -3.85 7.54
C ALA A 324 -10.15 -4.87 7.11
N ALA A 325 -10.43 -5.75 6.14
CA ALA A 325 -9.47 -6.71 5.62
C ALA A 325 -8.30 -6.03 4.89
N ALA A 326 -8.61 -4.97 4.12
CA ALA A 326 -7.62 -4.14 3.43
C ALA A 326 -6.84 -3.22 4.38
N ARG A 327 -7.27 -3.07 5.64
CA ARG A 327 -6.73 -2.12 6.62
C ARG A 327 -6.81 -0.67 6.13
N MET A 328 -7.88 -0.35 5.42
CA MET A 328 -8.14 0.96 4.87
C MET A 328 -9.46 1.50 5.40
N PRO A 329 -9.58 2.80 5.69
CA PRO A 329 -10.87 3.41 5.99
C PRO A 329 -11.86 3.21 4.84
N ILE A 330 -13.13 3.04 5.18
CA ILE A 330 -14.19 2.88 4.18
C ILE A 330 -14.28 4.09 3.25
N SER A 331 -14.04 5.29 3.79
CA SER A 331 -13.97 6.54 3.05
C SER A 331 -12.86 6.56 1.99
N LYS A 332 -11.72 5.92 2.27
CA LYS A 332 -10.61 5.82 1.32
C LYS A 332 -10.84 4.75 0.26
N LEU A 333 -11.42 3.60 0.66
CA LEU A 333 -11.63 2.47 -0.25
C LEU A 333 -12.83 2.66 -1.17
N PHE A 334 -13.94 3.26 -0.67
CA PHE A 334 -15.18 3.40 -1.41
C PHE A 334 -15.56 4.85 -1.73
N GLY A 335 -14.78 5.83 -1.27
CA GLY A 335 -15.10 7.26 -1.45
C GLY A 335 -16.37 7.72 -0.71
N GLN A 336 -16.87 6.90 0.21
CA GLN A 336 -18.09 7.21 0.97
C GLN A 336 -17.74 7.89 2.29
N SER A 337 -18.50 8.93 2.65
CA SER A 337 -18.37 9.48 4.00
C SER A 337 -18.75 8.44 5.05
N ALA A 338 -18.02 8.43 6.17
CA ALA A 338 -18.38 7.59 7.30
C ALA A 338 -19.82 7.91 7.75
N SER A 339 -20.68 6.89 7.80
CA SER A 339 -22.05 7.04 8.29
C SER A 339 -22.05 6.86 9.81
N GLY A 340 -22.54 7.85 10.56
CA GLY A 340 -22.66 7.77 12.03
C GLY A 340 -22.78 9.14 12.69
N LEU A 341 -22.95 9.14 14.02
CA LEU A 341 -23.20 10.35 14.84
C LEU A 341 -22.02 11.37 14.81
N ASN A 342 -20.81 10.96 14.39
CA ASN A 342 -19.63 11.80 14.22
C ASN A 342 -19.08 11.74 12.79
N ALA A 343 -19.94 11.85 11.81
CA ALA A 343 -19.64 11.61 10.38
C ALA A 343 -18.79 12.70 9.71
N THR A 344 -17.84 13.32 10.41
CA THR A 344 -16.91 14.29 9.80
C THR A 344 -15.86 13.60 8.91
N GLY A 345 -15.67 12.28 9.04
CA GLY A 345 -14.62 11.54 8.34
C GLY A 345 -13.20 11.88 8.82
N GLU A 346 -13.06 12.82 9.74
CA GLU A 346 -11.78 13.31 10.24
C GLU A 346 -11.02 12.23 11.02
N GLY A 347 -11.72 11.44 11.84
CA GLY A 347 -11.13 10.31 12.56
C GLY A 347 -10.58 9.24 11.61
N ASP A 348 -11.31 8.93 10.55
CA ASP A 348 -10.90 7.99 9.50
C ASP A 348 -9.65 8.49 8.77
N ALA A 349 -9.63 9.79 8.43
CA ALA A 349 -8.48 10.39 7.76
C ALA A 349 -7.24 10.39 8.67
N ARG A 350 -7.37 10.69 9.95
CA ARG A 350 -6.26 10.63 10.93
C ARG A 350 -5.71 9.21 11.06
N ASN A 351 -6.58 8.22 11.28
CA ASN A 351 -6.17 6.81 11.35
C ASN A 351 -5.45 6.35 10.07
N TRP A 352 -5.89 6.84 8.91
CA TRP A 352 -5.23 6.55 7.65
C TRP A 352 -3.84 7.19 7.57
N TYR A 353 -3.71 8.45 7.93
CA TYR A 353 -2.43 9.14 7.91
C TYR A 353 -1.44 8.58 8.94
N ASP A 354 -1.91 8.11 10.09
CA ASP A 354 -1.07 7.40 11.06
C ASP A 354 -0.55 6.08 10.47
N ALA A 355 -1.39 5.33 9.74
CA ALA A 355 -0.97 4.12 9.04
C ALA A 355 0.03 4.43 7.91
N VAL A 356 -0.18 5.52 7.16
CA VAL A 356 0.75 5.99 6.11
C VAL A 356 2.08 6.43 6.74
N ALA A 357 2.06 7.14 7.86
CA ALA A 357 3.27 7.56 8.57
C ALA A 357 4.09 6.35 9.06
N ALA A 358 3.43 5.36 9.66
CA ALA A 358 4.09 4.11 10.05
C ALA A 358 4.72 3.41 8.84
N TYR A 359 4.02 3.37 7.71
CA TYR A 359 4.57 2.78 6.47
C TYR A 359 5.74 3.58 5.89
N GLN A 360 5.71 4.90 6.01
CA GLN A 360 6.85 5.76 5.66
C GLN A 360 8.09 5.40 6.47
N GLU A 361 7.95 5.23 7.78
CA GLU A 361 9.06 4.87 8.67
C GLU A 361 9.58 3.44 8.41
N ASP A 362 8.68 2.46 8.24
CA ASP A 362 9.05 1.06 8.14
C ASP A 362 9.61 0.67 6.75
N SER A 363 9.06 1.25 5.68
CA SER A 363 9.34 0.80 4.30
C SER A 363 10.03 1.86 3.44
N VAL A 364 9.61 3.13 3.54
CA VAL A 364 10.14 4.20 2.68
C VAL A 364 11.48 4.72 3.21
N ARG A 365 11.58 5.00 4.51
CA ARG A 365 12.79 5.53 5.14
C ARG A 365 14.03 4.67 4.88
N PRO A 366 14.03 3.34 5.14
CA PRO A 366 15.22 2.52 4.92
C PRO A 366 15.67 2.52 3.45
N ALA A 367 14.71 2.57 2.52
CA ALA A 367 15.01 2.62 1.10
C ALA A 367 15.69 3.94 0.70
N TYR A 368 15.14 5.08 1.14
CA TYR A 368 15.73 6.39 0.87
C TYR A 368 17.09 6.56 1.56
N GLU A 369 17.23 6.13 2.81
CA GLU A 369 18.51 6.17 3.52
C GLU A 369 19.58 5.35 2.81
N ARG A 370 19.21 4.17 2.31
CA ARG A 370 20.14 3.36 1.52
C ARG A 370 20.55 4.06 0.23
N LEU A 371 19.60 4.63 -0.50
CA LEU A 371 19.89 5.39 -1.73
C LEU A 371 20.74 6.63 -1.45
N LEU A 372 20.45 7.38 -0.38
CA LEU A 372 21.22 8.55 0.03
C LEU A 372 22.65 8.18 0.40
N LYS A 373 22.87 7.13 1.21
CA LYS A 373 24.22 6.67 1.56
C LYS A 373 25.05 6.31 0.33
N LEU A 374 24.43 5.65 -0.65
CA LEU A 374 25.10 5.33 -1.91
C LEU A 374 25.39 6.58 -2.75
N LEU A 375 24.45 7.54 -2.76
CA LEU A 375 24.64 8.82 -3.45
C LEU A 375 25.76 9.64 -2.81
N PHE A 376 25.84 9.68 -1.47
CA PHE A 376 26.90 10.35 -0.75
C PHE A 376 28.29 9.72 -1.04
N ALA A 377 28.35 8.39 -1.12
CA ALA A 377 29.59 7.69 -1.47
C ALA A 377 30.03 7.92 -2.92
N SER A 378 29.17 8.44 -3.78
CA SER A 378 29.48 8.68 -5.19
C SER A 378 30.44 9.87 -5.36
N LYS A 379 31.61 9.64 -6.00
CA LYS A 379 32.63 10.67 -6.23
C LYS A 379 32.18 11.76 -7.20
N SER A 380 31.30 11.43 -8.15
CA SER A 380 30.68 12.42 -9.06
C SER A 380 29.35 12.94 -8.53
N GLY A 381 28.92 12.48 -7.37
CA GLY A 381 27.69 12.94 -6.70
C GLY A 381 27.84 14.33 -6.07
N PRO A 382 26.75 14.89 -5.55
CA PRO A 382 26.73 16.26 -4.99
C PRO A 382 27.70 16.44 -3.80
N THR A 383 27.96 15.38 -3.02
CA THR A 383 28.85 15.40 -1.87
C THR A 383 30.27 14.93 -2.17
N ARG A 384 30.58 14.59 -3.44
CA ARG A 384 31.90 14.16 -3.89
C ARG A 384 32.52 13.00 -3.11
N GLY A 385 31.69 12.06 -2.66
CA GLY A 385 32.13 10.88 -1.93
C GLY A 385 32.26 11.07 -0.41
N ILE A 386 31.79 12.19 0.13
CA ILE A 386 31.81 12.48 1.58
C ILE A 386 30.38 12.42 2.09
N GLU A 387 30.11 11.54 3.04
CA GLU A 387 28.83 11.50 3.74
C GLU A 387 28.74 12.67 4.73
N PRO A 388 27.71 13.53 4.66
CA PRO A 388 27.51 14.60 5.62
C PRO A 388 27.29 14.04 7.03
N GLU A 389 27.85 14.69 8.04
CA GLU A 389 27.55 14.32 9.41
C GLU A 389 26.18 14.88 9.85
N ASN A 390 25.50 14.16 10.73
CA ASN A 390 24.20 14.58 11.33
C ASN A 390 23.14 14.97 10.29
N TRP A 391 22.97 14.12 9.27
CA TRP A 391 21.86 14.27 8.33
C TRP A 391 20.65 13.45 8.80
N ALA A 392 19.46 13.94 8.52
CA ALA A 392 18.20 13.24 8.81
C ALA A 392 17.19 13.42 7.68
N LEU A 393 16.42 12.37 7.44
CA LEU A 393 15.32 12.38 6.49
C LEU A 393 14.03 12.72 7.25
N LYS A 394 13.30 13.74 6.81
CA LYS A 394 12.00 14.13 7.36
C LYS A 394 10.91 13.91 6.31
N PHE A 395 9.78 13.34 6.72
CA PHE A 395 8.59 13.27 5.89
C PHE A 395 7.72 14.50 6.17
N PRO A 396 7.24 15.20 5.13
CA PRO A 396 6.28 16.29 5.31
C PRO A 396 5.00 15.80 6.01
N PRO A 397 4.33 16.65 6.80
CA PRO A 397 3.08 16.29 7.44
C PRO A 397 2.03 15.85 6.41
N LEU A 398 1.39 14.72 6.63
CA LEU A 398 0.34 14.19 5.75
C LEU A 398 -0.97 14.96 5.90
N TRP A 399 -1.25 15.42 7.10
CA TRP A 399 -2.36 16.32 7.40
C TRP A 399 -1.90 17.75 7.24
N GLN A 400 -2.52 18.47 6.32
CA GLN A 400 -2.34 19.90 6.20
C GLN A 400 -3.59 20.55 6.81
N PRO A 401 -3.45 21.22 7.97
CA PRO A 401 -4.56 21.96 8.54
C PRO A 401 -5.00 23.08 7.58
N THR A 402 -6.28 23.36 7.57
CA THR A 402 -6.84 24.44 6.76
C THR A 402 -6.19 25.78 7.13
N GLU A 403 -6.21 26.77 6.25
CA GLU A 403 -5.69 28.10 6.53
C GLU A 403 -6.29 28.70 7.81
N LYS A 404 -7.56 28.42 8.07
CA LYS A 404 -8.26 28.84 9.28
C LYS A 404 -7.68 28.17 10.54
N GLU A 405 -7.50 26.83 10.50
CA GLU A 405 -6.91 26.07 11.61
C GLU A 405 -5.45 26.51 11.86
N GLN A 406 -4.69 26.78 10.80
CA GLN A 406 -3.34 27.33 10.93
C GLN A 406 -3.34 28.69 11.60
N ALA A 407 -4.27 29.58 11.21
CA ALA A 407 -4.40 30.89 11.81
C ALA A 407 -4.82 30.83 13.29
N GLU A 408 -5.75 29.92 13.62
CA GLU A 408 -6.17 29.66 15.00
C GLU A 408 -5.01 29.10 15.84
N THR A 409 -4.26 28.14 15.31
CA THR A 409 -3.07 27.58 15.98
C THR A 409 -2.01 28.65 16.20
N ARG A 410 -1.71 29.51 15.20
CA ARG A 410 -0.77 30.61 15.31
C ARG A 410 -1.22 31.59 16.41
N LYS A 411 -2.52 31.90 16.47
CA LYS A 411 -3.07 32.77 17.51
C LYS A 411 -2.89 32.19 18.92
N ILE A 412 -3.23 30.91 19.12
CA ILE A 412 -3.09 30.20 20.39
C ILE A 412 -1.62 30.17 20.83
N VAL A 413 -0.71 29.88 19.90
CA VAL A 413 0.73 29.90 20.21
C VAL A 413 1.21 31.30 20.59
N ALA A 414 0.80 32.34 19.87
CA ALA A 414 1.17 33.72 20.20
C ALA A 414 0.60 34.14 21.55
N GLU A 415 -0.61 33.75 21.92
CA GLU A 415 -1.19 33.98 23.25
C GLU A 415 -0.37 33.26 24.35
N THR A 416 0.03 32.02 24.11
CA THR A 416 0.88 31.23 25.01
C THR A 416 2.26 31.87 25.18
N ASP A 417 2.86 32.33 24.08
CA ASP A 417 4.16 33.03 24.12
C ASP A 417 4.09 34.37 24.88
N ALA A 418 3.00 35.11 24.73
CA ALA A 418 2.77 36.33 25.50
C ALA A 418 2.70 36.04 27.02
N ILE A 419 2.01 34.97 27.41
CA ILE A 419 1.93 34.53 28.81
C ILE A 419 3.32 34.11 29.33
N ASN A 420 4.09 33.34 28.56
CA ASN A 420 5.43 32.93 28.96
C ASN A 420 6.41 34.11 29.09
N TYR A 421 6.26 35.09 28.20
CA TYR A 421 7.03 36.33 28.26
C TYR A 421 6.69 37.17 29.52
N ASP A 422 5.40 37.34 29.82
CA ASP A 422 4.92 38.06 30.99
C ASP A 422 5.34 37.37 32.29
N MET A 423 5.45 36.06 32.32
CA MET A 423 5.98 35.28 33.43
C MET A 423 7.52 35.34 33.54
N GLY A 424 8.22 35.94 32.59
CA GLY A 424 9.68 35.99 32.54
C GLY A 424 10.36 34.66 32.28
N LEU A 425 9.63 33.67 31.73
CA LEU A 425 10.17 32.36 31.41
C LEU A 425 10.99 32.37 30.12
N VAL A 426 10.66 33.27 29.19
CA VAL A 426 11.28 33.38 27.86
C VAL A 426 11.56 34.86 27.57
N THR A 427 12.70 35.12 26.96
CA THR A 427 13.09 36.48 26.54
C THR A 427 12.53 36.80 25.14
N SER A 428 12.39 38.05 24.78
CA SER A 428 11.96 38.49 23.46
C SER A 428 12.91 38.03 22.35
N GLU A 429 14.19 37.85 22.65
CA GLU A 429 15.19 37.35 21.71
C GLU A 429 15.05 35.83 21.44
N GLU A 430 14.80 35.06 22.49
CA GLU A 430 14.49 33.62 22.38
C GLU A 430 13.19 33.38 21.62
N LEU A 431 12.13 34.15 21.88
CA LEU A 431 10.88 34.09 21.15
C LEU A 431 11.07 34.42 19.67
N ARG A 432 11.83 35.47 19.38
CA ARG A 432 12.13 35.91 18.04
C ARG A 432 12.89 34.83 17.27
N THR A 433 13.94 34.26 17.86
CA THR A 433 14.74 33.21 17.25
C THR A 433 13.94 31.92 17.06
N SER A 434 13.15 31.53 18.08
CA SER A 434 12.34 30.31 18.06
C SER A 434 11.16 30.38 17.09
N ARG A 435 10.50 31.53 16.95
CA ARG A 435 9.26 31.66 16.16
C ARG A 435 9.48 32.21 14.76
N PHE A 436 10.53 33.00 14.56
CA PHE A 436 10.79 33.67 13.29
C PHE A 436 12.19 33.39 12.74
N GLY A 437 12.93 32.49 13.36
CA GLY A 437 14.30 32.11 12.97
C GLY A 437 14.38 31.04 11.83
N GLY A 438 13.27 30.68 11.26
CA GLY A 438 13.29 30.12 9.89
C GLY A 438 13.09 28.63 9.69
N GLU A 439 12.90 27.74 10.66
CA GLU A 439 12.74 26.31 10.24
C GLU A 439 11.37 25.67 10.52
N GLU A 440 10.62 26.08 11.52
CA GLU A 440 9.37 25.39 11.88
C GLU A 440 8.11 26.27 11.87
N TYR A 441 8.23 27.60 12.03
CA TYR A 441 7.06 28.40 12.33
C TYR A 441 6.49 29.19 11.17
N SER A 442 7.25 29.66 10.22
CA SER A 442 6.72 30.24 9.00
C SER A 442 7.78 30.60 7.95
N ALA A 443 7.77 29.88 6.83
CA ALA A 443 8.46 30.33 5.63
C ALA A 443 7.93 31.66 5.08
N GLU A 444 6.76 32.13 5.55
CA GLU A 444 6.10 33.37 5.13
C GLU A 444 6.53 34.59 5.95
N THR A 445 7.15 34.39 7.13
CA THR A 445 7.53 35.46 8.03
C THR A 445 8.94 35.29 8.57
N GLU A 446 9.88 34.87 7.74
CA GLU A 446 11.28 34.88 8.08
C GLU A 446 11.74 36.33 8.29
N ILE A 447 12.05 36.70 9.53
CA ILE A 447 12.58 38.02 9.86
C ILE A 447 14.08 37.89 10.12
N ASP A 448 14.82 38.92 9.71
CA ASP A 448 16.23 39.04 10.05
C ASP A 448 16.38 39.13 11.58
N THR A 449 16.75 38.02 12.21
CA THR A 449 16.95 37.94 13.66
C THR A 449 18.18 38.73 14.14
N SER A 450 19.07 39.17 13.24
CA SER A 450 20.25 39.98 13.55
C SER A 450 19.95 41.45 13.70
N SER A 451 18.79 41.91 13.24
CA SER A 451 18.39 43.32 13.38
C SER A 451 18.03 43.65 14.85
N PRO A 452 18.42 44.79 15.39
CA PRO A 452 18.12 45.13 16.79
C PRO A 452 16.63 45.19 17.05
N ILE A 453 16.19 44.65 18.19
CA ILE A 453 14.80 44.66 18.63
C ILE A 453 14.36 46.11 18.74
N MET A 454 13.37 46.56 17.95
CA MET A 454 12.76 47.86 18.15
C MET A 454 12.06 47.87 19.51
N THR A 455 12.65 48.55 20.47
CA THR A 455 12.00 48.81 21.74
C THR A 455 10.68 49.53 21.48
N ALA A 456 9.61 49.05 22.09
CA ALA A 456 8.23 49.50 21.84
C ALA A 456 8.14 51.02 21.62
N LEU A 457 7.40 51.37 20.55
CA LEU A 457 7.02 52.77 20.32
C LEU A 457 6.49 53.37 21.62
N PRO A 458 6.94 54.57 22.03
CA PRO A 458 6.43 55.22 23.24
C PRO A 458 4.92 55.34 23.09
N GLN A 459 4.19 54.89 24.11
CA GLN A 459 2.73 54.98 24.15
C GLN A 459 2.30 56.42 23.87
N PRO A 460 1.33 56.66 22.97
CA PRO A 460 0.82 57.97 22.73
C PRO A 460 0.04 58.43 24.01
N GLY A 461 0.69 59.21 24.86
CA GLY A 461 0.07 59.72 26.09
C GLY A 461 1.02 60.15 27.21
N ALA A 462 2.32 59.89 27.11
CA ALA A 462 3.27 60.43 28.07
C ALA A 462 3.51 61.95 27.83
N VAL A 463 2.78 62.81 28.50
CA VAL A 463 3.01 64.24 28.53
C VAL A 463 4.35 64.49 29.23
N PRO A 464 5.33 65.21 28.63
CA PRO A 464 6.56 65.52 29.28
C PRO A 464 6.23 66.48 30.42
N ASN A 465 6.62 66.10 31.65
CA ASN A 465 6.54 66.97 32.83
C ASN A 465 7.30 68.28 32.55
N GLY A 466 6.52 69.32 32.33
CA GLY A 466 7.04 70.69 32.21
C GLY A 466 7.71 71.10 33.47
N THR A 467 8.97 71.46 33.37
CA THR A 467 9.69 72.24 34.43
C THR A 467 8.94 73.56 34.74
N ALA A 468 8.45 73.68 35.94
CA ALA A 468 7.88 74.90 36.40
C ALA A 468 9.01 76.01 36.54
N PRO A 469 8.76 77.25 36.12
CA PRO A 469 9.68 78.31 36.34
C PRO A 469 9.64 78.76 37.85
N THR A 470 10.78 78.78 38.48
CA THR A 470 10.99 79.37 39.80
C THR A 470 11.03 80.87 39.71
N PRO A 471 10.58 81.61 40.73
CA PRO A 471 10.29 83.05 40.75
C PRO A 471 11.50 83.98 40.69
#